data_ff3fb05918ab4c8032b70193fb864580
#
_entry.id   ff3fb05918ab4c8032b70193fb864580
#
_cell.length_a   1.000
_cell.length_b   1.000
_cell.length_c   1.000
_cell.angle_alpha   90.00
_cell.angle_beta   90.00
_cell.angle_gamma   90.00
#
_symmetry.space_group_name_H-M   'P 1'
#
loop_
_entity.id
_entity.type
_entity.pdbx_description
1 polymer ?
#
loop_
_entity_poly.entity_id
_entity_poly.type
_entity_poly.pdbx_seq_one_letter_code
_entity_poly.pdbx_strand_id
1 'polypeptide(L)'
;MARIITTKYPGNCADCGADIPEGADARYYGRGRIYGVGCHDKADGPNVTAALETAAIAASEAYGAYVAEHYTTPAFAVVENDPGDMFHDASKPTRVVDTMSDVCGWVWVNIDNRRNNGAPGKRFLTEFKSHGVADGDGRRWHLGAYSLNHSGYDGSWHLGGYGADSVTGGTGNCALSAAKAGGKAFVEAMTAAGYEGLRVESRID
;
A
#
# COMPACT_ATOMS: atom_id res chain seq x y z
N MET A 1 0.85 -15.00 20.77
CA MET A 1 0.63 -14.08 21.91
C MET A 1 1.95 -13.87 22.63
N ALA A 2 2.27 -12.61 22.91
CA ALA A 2 3.39 -12.29 23.79
C ALA A 2 3.06 -12.64 25.22
N ARG A 3 4.05 -13.06 25.99
CA ARG A 3 3.95 -13.22 27.43
C ARG A 3 5.03 -12.37 28.11
N ILE A 4 4.71 -11.77 29.23
CA ILE A 4 5.70 -11.13 30.08
C ILE A 4 6.45 -12.22 30.83
N ILE A 5 7.75 -12.14 30.81
CA ILE A 5 8.68 -13.03 31.54
C ILE A 5 9.65 -12.17 32.33
N THR A 6 10.12 -12.68 33.46
CA THR A 6 11.26 -12.12 34.15
C THR A 6 12.53 -12.81 33.60
N THR A 7 13.50 -12.03 33.14
CA THR A 7 14.72 -12.56 32.50
C THR A 7 15.60 -13.26 33.53
N LYS A 8 16.06 -14.46 33.21
CA LYS A 8 17.01 -15.22 34.04
C LYS A 8 18.46 -14.87 33.76
N TYR A 9 18.74 -14.24 32.65
CA TYR A 9 20.07 -13.84 32.19
C TYR A 9 19.98 -12.48 31.52
N PRO A 10 21.03 -11.66 31.56
CA PRO A 10 21.05 -10.41 30.79
C PRO A 10 20.98 -10.70 29.30
N GLY A 11 20.36 -9.82 28.54
CA GLY A 11 20.22 -9.92 27.11
C GLY A 11 19.98 -8.55 26.49
N ASN A 12 19.76 -8.52 25.18
CA ASN A 12 19.48 -7.28 24.46
C ASN A 12 18.07 -7.31 23.88
N CYS A 13 17.43 -6.17 23.88
CA CYS A 13 16.14 -6.00 23.20
C CYS A 13 16.29 -6.27 21.71
N ALA A 14 15.49 -7.20 21.18
CA ALA A 14 15.55 -7.57 19.77
C ALA A 14 15.09 -6.45 18.81
N ASP A 15 14.50 -5.37 19.32
CA ASP A 15 14.02 -4.23 18.56
C ASP A 15 15.06 -3.07 18.56
N CYS A 16 15.44 -2.58 19.73
CA CYS A 16 16.28 -1.39 19.85
C CYS A 16 17.73 -1.68 20.27
N GLY A 17 18.09 -2.94 20.56
CA GLY A 17 19.42 -3.32 21.03
C GLY A 17 19.73 -2.93 22.48
N ALA A 18 18.83 -2.25 23.20
CA ALA A 18 19.07 -1.85 24.58
C ALA A 18 19.25 -3.06 25.50
N ASP A 19 20.12 -2.93 26.49
CA ASP A 19 20.38 -3.97 27.48
C ASP A 19 19.12 -4.24 28.32
N ILE A 20 18.80 -5.50 28.48
CA ILE A 20 17.78 -6.01 29.41
C ILE A 20 18.50 -6.76 30.49
N PRO A 21 18.61 -6.20 31.75
CA PRO A 21 19.33 -6.83 32.81
C PRO A 21 18.62 -8.11 33.31
N GLU A 22 19.40 -8.96 34.01
CA GLU A 22 18.84 -10.10 34.73
C GLU A 22 17.82 -9.61 35.77
N GLY A 23 16.71 -10.33 35.87
CA GLY A 23 15.61 -9.98 36.76
C GLY A 23 14.65 -8.92 36.22
N ALA A 24 14.92 -8.35 35.06
CA ALA A 24 14.01 -7.39 34.43
C ALA A 24 12.81 -8.09 33.75
N ASP A 25 11.68 -7.42 33.74
CA ASP A 25 10.56 -7.87 32.96
C ASP A 25 10.79 -7.60 31.48
N ALA A 26 10.48 -8.59 30.66
CA ALA A 26 10.61 -8.54 29.21
C ALA A 26 9.43 -9.25 28.53
N ARG A 27 9.10 -8.83 27.32
CA ARG A 27 8.12 -9.53 26.50
C ARG A 27 8.81 -10.61 25.66
N TYR A 28 8.30 -11.84 25.74
CA TYR A 28 8.82 -12.99 25.01
C TYR A 28 7.81 -13.47 23.95
N TYR A 29 8.25 -13.51 22.70
CA TYR A 29 7.44 -13.94 21.55
C TYR A 29 7.82 -15.34 21.04
N GLY A 30 8.74 -16.03 21.70
CA GLY A 30 9.26 -17.32 21.24
C GLY A 30 10.58 -17.19 20.46
N ARG A 31 11.20 -18.35 20.16
CA ARG A 31 12.47 -18.46 19.40
C ARG A 31 13.62 -17.59 19.95
N GLY A 32 13.70 -17.41 21.26
CA GLY A 32 14.80 -16.68 21.90
C GLY A 32 14.76 -15.16 21.76
N ARG A 33 13.69 -14.58 21.23
CA ARG A 33 13.57 -13.12 21.10
C ARG A 33 12.91 -12.53 22.33
N ILE A 34 13.60 -11.62 22.98
CA ILE A 34 13.10 -10.82 24.11
C ILE A 34 13.07 -9.35 23.71
N TYR A 35 12.12 -8.64 24.27
CA TYR A 35 11.90 -7.21 24.02
C TYR A 35 11.73 -6.51 25.35
N GLY A 36 12.41 -5.39 25.55
CA GLY A 36 12.20 -4.56 26.73
C GLY A 36 10.75 -4.10 26.83
N VAL A 37 10.19 -4.08 28.04
CA VAL A 37 8.79 -3.66 28.26
C VAL A 37 8.58 -2.24 27.70
N GLY A 38 9.48 -1.30 27.96
CA GLY A 38 9.39 0.07 27.47
C GLY A 38 9.67 0.25 25.96
N CYS A 39 10.32 -0.71 25.31
CA CYS A 39 10.49 -0.68 23.84
C CYS A 39 9.21 -1.11 23.12
N HIS A 40 8.48 -2.03 23.71
CA HIS A 40 7.24 -2.52 23.13
C HIS A 40 6.07 -1.56 23.33
N ASP A 41 6.15 -0.70 24.35
CA ASP A 41 5.18 0.38 24.54
C ASP A 41 5.40 1.53 23.51
N LYS A 42 6.62 1.60 22.91
CA LYS A 42 6.87 2.40 21.69
C LYS A 42 6.47 1.67 20.39
N ALA A 43 6.23 0.36 20.45
CA ALA A 43 5.62 -0.42 19.36
C ALA A 43 4.09 -0.26 19.30
N ASP A 44 3.49 0.51 20.20
CA ASP A 44 2.21 1.20 19.99
C ASP A 44 2.40 2.44 19.07
N GLY A 45 3.37 2.38 18.18
CA GLY A 45 3.35 3.15 16.95
C GLY A 45 2.03 2.85 16.20
N PRO A 46 1.59 3.71 15.31
CA PRO A 46 0.30 3.54 14.66
C PRO A 46 0.21 2.09 14.18
N ASN A 47 -0.77 1.39 14.73
CA ASN A 47 -1.15 0.05 14.31
C ASN A 47 -1.35 0.12 12.79
N VAL A 48 -0.92 -0.90 12.05
CA VAL A 48 -0.98 -0.93 10.59
C VAL A 48 -2.36 -0.53 10.05
N THR A 49 -3.44 -0.84 10.76
CA THR A 49 -4.81 -0.44 10.41
C THR A 49 -4.99 1.07 10.48
N ALA A 50 -4.58 1.71 11.56
CA ALA A 50 -4.66 3.16 11.71
C ALA A 50 -3.76 3.90 10.71
N ALA A 51 -2.58 3.33 10.42
CA ALA A 51 -1.68 3.86 9.38
C ALA A 51 -2.32 3.78 7.99
N LEU A 52 -2.95 2.66 7.64
CA LEU A 52 -3.66 2.47 6.38
C LEU A 52 -4.83 3.45 6.24
N GLU A 53 -5.61 3.66 7.30
CA GLU A 53 -6.72 4.62 7.30
C GLU A 53 -6.23 6.06 7.08
N THR A 54 -5.17 6.46 7.79
CA THR A 54 -4.55 7.78 7.62
C THR A 54 -4.00 7.95 6.20
N ALA A 55 -3.35 6.93 5.67
CA ALA A 55 -2.80 6.95 4.31
C ALA A 55 -3.89 7.02 3.24
N ALA A 56 -5.02 6.35 3.44
CA ALA A 56 -6.16 6.44 2.53
C ALA A 56 -6.79 7.85 2.48
N ILE A 57 -6.88 8.52 3.63
CA ILE A 57 -7.33 9.91 3.70
C ILE A 57 -6.39 10.80 2.89
N ALA A 58 -5.08 10.71 3.13
CA ALA A 58 -4.07 11.47 2.39
C ALA A 58 -4.13 11.19 0.87
N ALA A 59 -4.34 9.94 0.47
CA ALA A 59 -4.51 9.57 -0.93
C ALA A 59 -5.74 10.23 -1.55
N SER A 60 -6.88 10.21 -0.86
CA SER A 60 -8.13 10.82 -1.33
C SER A 60 -8.02 12.33 -1.48
N GLU A 61 -7.40 13.00 -0.53
CA GLU A 61 -7.15 14.45 -0.58
C GLU A 61 -6.24 14.81 -1.75
N ALA A 62 -5.13 14.08 -1.95
CA ALA A 62 -4.19 14.34 -3.05
C ALA A 62 -4.80 14.04 -4.42
N TYR A 63 -5.60 12.97 -4.55
CA TYR A 63 -6.35 12.68 -5.76
C TYR A 63 -7.34 13.79 -6.08
N GLY A 64 -8.16 14.21 -5.11
CA GLY A 64 -9.14 15.27 -5.28
C GLY A 64 -8.51 16.62 -5.65
N ALA A 65 -7.41 16.98 -5.00
CA ALA A 65 -6.66 18.19 -5.31
C ALA A 65 -6.11 18.16 -6.74
N TYR A 66 -5.54 17.03 -7.18
CA TYR A 66 -5.05 16.87 -8.54
C TYR A 66 -6.15 17.02 -9.58
N VAL A 67 -7.31 16.37 -9.35
CA VAL A 67 -8.48 16.48 -10.23
C VAL A 67 -8.96 17.93 -10.33
N ALA A 68 -9.08 18.63 -9.21
CA ALA A 68 -9.53 20.02 -9.17
C ALA A 68 -8.58 20.98 -9.91
N GLU A 69 -7.28 20.73 -9.85
CA GLU A 69 -6.27 21.57 -10.48
C GLU A 69 -6.11 21.28 -11.99
N HIS A 70 -6.11 20.00 -12.39
CA HIS A 70 -5.66 19.60 -13.71
C HIS A 70 -6.80 19.13 -14.64
N TYR A 71 -7.94 18.67 -14.10
CA TYR A 71 -9.04 18.14 -14.92
C TYR A 71 -10.14 19.18 -15.18
N THR A 72 -9.72 20.42 -15.44
CA THR A 72 -10.66 21.52 -15.73
C THR A 72 -11.23 21.47 -17.15
N THR A 73 -10.53 20.81 -18.07
CA THR A 73 -10.97 20.59 -19.45
C THR A 73 -10.61 19.16 -19.89
N PRO A 74 -11.45 18.51 -20.70
CA PRO A 74 -11.12 17.20 -21.26
C PRO A 74 -9.85 17.26 -22.11
N ALA A 75 -8.92 16.33 -21.90
CA ALA A 75 -7.70 16.19 -22.69
C ALA A 75 -7.89 15.27 -23.92
N PHE A 76 -8.85 14.36 -23.84
CA PHE A 76 -9.11 13.36 -24.88
C PHE A 76 -10.61 13.30 -25.22
N ALA A 77 -10.90 13.01 -26.49
CA ALA A 77 -12.24 12.71 -26.95
C ALA A 77 -12.32 11.21 -27.27
N VAL A 78 -13.33 10.53 -26.74
CA VAL A 78 -13.67 9.17 -27.15
C VAL A 78 -14.60 9.28 -28.36
N VAL A 79 -14.18 8.74 -29.48
CA VAL A 79 -14.90 8.80 -30.72
C VAL A 79 -15.51 7.45 -31.08
N GLU A 80 -16.72 7.46 -31.65
CA GLU A 80 -17.36 6.27 -32.18
C GLU A 80 -16.71 5.94 -33.52
N ASN A 81 -16.11 4.78 -33.66
CA ASN A 81 -15.62 4.30 -34.95
C ASN A 81 -16.75 3.64 -35.72
N ASP A 82 -16.81 3.91 -37.02
CA ASP A 82 -17.66 3.13 -37.95
C ASP A 82 -17.13 1.67 -37.93
N PRO A 83 -17.96 0.65 -37.62
CA PRO A 83 -17.55 -0.75 -37.60
C PRO A 83 -16.93 -1.25 -38.93
N GLY A 84 -17.14 -0.52 -40.02
CA GLY A 84 -16.53 -0.77 -41.34
C GLY A 84 -15.19 -0.10 -41.55
N ASP A 85 -14.74 0.78 -40.65
CA ASP A 85 -13.51 1.55 -40.79
C ASP A 85 -12.43 1.02 -39.83
N MET A 86 -11.73 -0.04 -40.26
CA MET A 86 -10.64 -0.64 -39.50
C MET A 86 -9.42 0.29 -39.31
N PHE A 87 -9.32 1.35 -40.10
CA PHE A 87 -8.22 2.30 -40.10
C PHE A 87 -8.73 3.72 -39.97
N HIS A 88 -9.32 4.07 -38.90
CA HIS A 88 -9.88 5.39 -38.57
C HIS A 88 -9.44 6.51 -39.54
N ASP A 89 -10.32 6.81 -40.52
CA ASP A 89 -10.08 7.91 -41.47
C ASP A 89 -10.33 9.25 -40.76
N ALA A 90 -9.26 9.91 -40.33
CA ALA A 90 -9.33 11.20 -39.64
C ALA A 90 -10.01 12.33 -40.44
N SER A 91 -10.28 12.12 -41.74
CA SER A 91 -10.99 13.08 -42.57
C SER A 91 -12.51 12.98 -42.45
N LYS A 92 -13.03 11.89 -41.85
CA LYS A 92 -14.47 11.68 -41.66
C LYS A 92 -14.93 12.31 -40.35
N PRO A 93 -16.11 12.98 -40.36
CA PRO A 93 -16.66 13.49 -39.10
C PRO A 93 -16.98 12.32 -38.17
N THR A 94 -16.31 12.25 -37.05
CA THR A 94 -16.54 11.27 -35.98
C THR A 94 -17.45 11.85 -34.92
N ARG A 95 -18.38 11.04 -34.44
CA ARG A 95 -19.19 11.40 -33.29
C ARG A 95 -18.38 11.22 -32.02
N VAL A 96 -18.19 12.29 -31.26
CA VAL A 96 -17.66 12.22 -29.90
C VAL A 96 -18.75 11.64 -29.01
N VAL A 97 -18.47 10.49 -28.41
CA VAL A 97 -19.40 9.79 -27.50
C VAL A 97 -19.08 10.05 -26.04
N ASP A 98 -17.82 10.37 -25.74
CA ASP A 98 -17.37 10.71 -24.38
C ASP A 98 -16.11 11.58 -24.43
N THR A 99 -15.72 12.13 -23.28
CA THR A 99 -14.48 12.88 -23.12
C THR A 99 -13.77 12.45 -21.84
N MET A 100 -12.45 12.37 -21.89
CA MET A 100 -11.62 12.01 -20.75
C MET A 100 -10.59 13.08 -20.45
N SER A 101 -10.29 13.26 -19.19
CA SER A 101 -9.29 14.23 -18.73
C SER A 101 -7.87 13.64 -18.62
N ASP A 102 -7.74 12.31 -18.70
CA ASP A 102 -6.46 11.61 -18.57
C ASP A 102 -6.50 10.24 -19.28
N VAL A 103 -5.37 9.59 -19.37
CA VAL A 103 -5.24 8.23 -19.88
C VAL A 103 -5.75 7.20 -18.88
N CYS A 104 -6.22 6.07 -19.41
CA CYS A 104 -6.64 4.94 -18.59
C CYS A 104 -5.42 4.13 -18.15
N GLY A 105 -5.51 3.49 -17.00
CA GLY A 105 -4.45 2.66 -16.48
C GLY A 105 -4.67 2.27 -15.03
N TRP A 106 -3.70 1.54 -14.49
CA TRP A 106 -3.73 0.98 -13.16
C TRP A 106 -2.62 1.54 -12.30
N VAL A 107 -2.91 1.80 -11.03
CA VAL A 107 -1.94 2.18 -9.99
C VAL A 107 -2.06 1.22 -8.82
N TRP A 108 -0.92 0.78 -8.31
CA TRP A 108 -0.84 -0.05 -7.11
C TRP A 108 0.40 0.31 -6.29
N VAL A 109 0.44 -0.15 -5.05
CA VAL A 109 1.62 0.00 -4.19
C VAL A 109 2.36 -1.34 -4.12
N ASN A 110 3.59 -1.34 -4.60
CA ASN A 110 4.50 -2.47 -4.51
C ASN A 110 5.26 -2.42 -3.18
N ILE A 111 5.51 -3.59 -2.59
CA ILE A 111 6.19 -3.73 -1.32
C ILE A 111 7.54 -4.41 -1.55
N ASP A 112 8.62 -3.70 -1.23
CA ASP A 112 9.97 -4.24 -1.34
C ASP A 112 10.21 -5.32 -0.27
N ASN A 113 10.07 -6.57 -0.72
CA ASN A 113 10.28 -7.77 0.08
C ASN A 113 11.39 -8.63 -0.53
N ARG A 114 12.46 -8.04 -1.01
CA ARG A 114 13.60 -8.80 -1.49
C ARG A 114 14.06 -9.77 -0.41
N ARG A 115 14.47 -10.96 -0.80
CA ARG A 115 14.69 -12.17 0.03
C ARG A 115 15.65 -12.00 1.24
N ASN A 116 16.14 -10.81 1.51
CA ASN A 116 17.02 -10.52 2.62
C ASN A 116 16.23 -10.20 3.89
N ASN A 117 16.69 -10.71 5.02
CA ASN A 117 16.08 -10.50 6.35
C ASN A 117 15.95 -9.02 6.78
N GLY A 118 16.50 -8.07 6.03
CA GLY A 118 16.44 -6.63 6.24
C GLY A 118 15.62 -5.86 5.19
N ALA A 119 14.76 -6.52 4.40
CA ALA A 119 13.94 -5.82 3.41
C ALA A 119 13.05 -4.77 4.07
N PRO A 120 13.05 -3.51 3.57
CA PRO A 120 12.33 -2.40 4.20
C PRO A 120 10.84 -2.69 4.38
N GLY A 121 10.18 -3.32 3.40
CA GLY A 121 8.75 -3.66 3.46
C GLY A 121 8.38 -4.82 4.39
N LYS A 122 9.36 -5.48 5.02
CA LYS A 122 9.11 -6.67 5.85
C LYS A 122 8.25 -6.39 7.07
N ARG A 123 8.44 -5.24 7.71
CA ARG A 123 7.63 -4.81 8.86
C ARG A 123 6.17 -4.72 8.46
N PHE A 124 5.87 -3.96 7.41
CA PHE A 124 4.52 -3.82 6.88
C PHE A 124 3.88 -5.18 6.58
N LEU A 125 4.56 -6.05 5.82
CA LEU A 125 4.05 -7.39 5.48
C LEU A 125 3.76 -8.24 6.71
N THR A 126 4.62 -8.18 7.73
CA THR A 126 4.44 -8.95 8.96
C THR A 126 3.23 -8.47 9.74
N GLU A 127 3.08 -7.17 9.92
CA GLU A 127 1.97 -6.59 10.66
C GLU A 127 0.65 -6.73 9.88
N PHE A 128 0.64 -6.48 8.57
CA PHE A 128 -0.55 -6.69 7.74
C PHE A 128 -1.06 -8.13 7.85
N LYS A 129 -0.18 -9.13 7.74
CA LYS A 129 -0.54 -10.54 7.84
C LYS A 129 -0.94 -10.97 9.24
N SER A 130 -0.42 -10.34 10.29
CA SER A 130 -0.79 -10.67 11.66
C SER A 130 -2.20 -10.21 12.03
N HIS A 131 -2.71 -9.17 11.36
CA HIS A 131 -4.04 -8.61 11.57
C HIS A 131 -5.03 -8.99 10.46
N GLY A 132 -4.54 -9.44 9.31
CA GLY A 132 -5.33 -9.80 8.15
C GLY A 132 -5.77 -11.26 8.13
N VAL A 133 -6.66 -11.58 7.20
CA VAL A 133 -7.16 -12.93 6.92
C VAL A 133 -6.60 -13.38 5.58
N ALA A 134 -6.00 -14.58 5.55
CA ALA A 134 -5.48 -15.19 4.33
C ALA A 134 -6.57 -15.89 3.54
N ASP A 135 -6.50 -15.83 2.21
CA ASP A 135 -7.18 -16.77 1.35
C ASP A 135 -6.54 -18.18 1.46
N GLY A 136 -7.26 -19.20 1.02
CA GLY A 136 -6.92 -20.60 1.25
C GLY A 136 -5.52 -21.04 0.79
N ASP A 137 -4.88 -20.35 -0.16
CA ASP A 137 -3.53 -20.64 -0.63
C ASP A 137 -2.44 -19.74 0.00
N GLY A 138 -2.83 -18.77 0.84
CA GLY A 138 -1.93 -17.81 1.49
C GLY A 138 -1.25 -16.80 0.56
N ARG A 139 -1.70 -16.71 -0.70
CA ARG A 139 -1.17 -15.76 -1.69
C ARG A 139 -1.89 -14.43 -1.66
N ARG A 140 -3.05 -14.39 -1.05
CA ARG A 140 -3.81 -13.16 -0.85
C ARG A 140 -4.20 -13.03 0.61
N TRP A 141 -4.13 -11.80 1.10
CA TRP A 141 -4.51 -11.43 2.46
C TRP A 141 -5.41 -10.22 2.42
N HIS A 142 -6.36 -10.16 3.33
CA HIS A 142 -7.32 -9.07 3.45
C HIS A 142 -7.25 -8.45 4.84
N LEU A 143 -7.28 -7.13 4.89
CA LEU A 143 -7.35 -6.34 6.11
C LEU A 143 -8.27 -5.14 5.85
N GLY A 144 -9.52 -5.24 6.33
CA GLY A 144 -10.56 -4.24 6.01
C GLY A 144 -10.80 -4.13 4.50
N ALA A 145 -10.69 -2.92 3.97
CA ALA A 145 -10.83 -2.62 2.55
C ALA A 145 -9.58 -2.92 1.71
N TYR A 146 -8.48 -3.36 2.34
CA TYR A 146 -7.21 -3.57 1.67
C TYR A 146 -6.99 -5.04 1.33
N SER A 147 -6.36 -5.27 0.17
CA SER A 147 -5.90 -6.58 -0.24
C SER A 147 -4.40 -6.58 -0.51
N LEU A 148 -3.72 -7.55 0.03
CA LEU A 148 -2.30 -7.80 -0.19
C LEU A 148 -2.16 -9.05 -1.06
N ASN A 149 -1.68 -8.88 -2.29
CA ASN A 149 -1.59 -9.94 -3.28
C ASN A 149 -0.14 -10.29 -3.57
N HIS A 150 0.20 -11.58 -3.57
CA HIS A 150 1.51 -12.07 -3.98
C HIS A 150 1.55 -12.24 -5.50
N SER A 151 2.51 -11.58 -6.15
CA SER A 151 2.79 -11.81 -7.56
C SER A 151 3.41 -13.21 -7.72
N GLY A 152 2.76 -14.05 -8.51
CA GLY A 152 3.31 -15.37 -8.84
C GLY A 152 4.53 -15.31 -9.77
N TYR A 153 4.79 -14.16 -10.39
CA TYR A 153 5.81 -13.99 -11.41
C TYR A 153 7.17 -13.58 -10.84
N ASP A 154 7.22 -12.56 -10.01
CA ASP A 154 8.47 -11.98 -9.47
C ASP A 154 8.61 -12.12 -7.95
N GLY A 155 7.61 -12.70 -7.29
CA GLY A 155 7.59 -12.87 -5.84
C GLY A 155 7.35 -11.59 -5.06
N SER A 156 6.98 -10.50 -5.72
CA SER A 156 6.63 -9.24 -5.06
C SER A 156 5.25 -9.31 -4.40
N TRP A 157 5.00 -8.39 -3.48
CA TRP A 157 3.69 -8.17 -2.87
C TRP A 157 3.13 -6.83 -3.31
N HIS A 158 1.86 -6.84 -3.70
CA HIS A 158 1.14 -5.66 -4.14
C HIS A 158 -0.01 -5.37 -3.19
N LEU A 159 -0.05 -4.14 -2.67
CA LEU A 159 -1.17 -3.64 -1.91
C LEU A 159 -2.14 -2.95 -2.87
N GLY A 160 -3.38 -3.39 -2.84
CA GLY A 160 -4.51 -2.78 -3.53
C GLY A 160 -5.69 -2.67 -2.59
N GLY A 161 -6.79 -2.08 -3.04
CA GLY A 161 -8.05 -2.04 -2.32
C GLY A 161 -9.14 -2.84 -3.03
N TYR A 162 -10.09 -3.34 -2.28
CA TYR A 162 -11.40 -3.73 -2.79
C TYR A 162 -12.24 -2.45 -2.93
N GLY A 163 -12.43 -2.02 -4.16
CA GLY A 163 -12.88 -0.66 -4.41
C GLY A 163 -11.63 0.21 -4.64
N ALA A 164 -11.51 0.80 -5.80
CA ALA A 164 -10.32 1.46 -6.32
C ALA A 164 -9.74 2.58 -5.43
N ASP A 165 -10.38 2.91 -4.31
CA ASP A 165 -10.23 4.16 -3.61
C ASP A 165 -9.23 4.14 -2.47
N SER A 166 -8.99 2.97 -1.86
CA SER A 166 -8.25 2.90 -0.60
C SER A 166 -6.76 3.21 -0.72
N VAL A 167 -6.15 3.00 -1.89
CA VAL A 167 -4.71 3.20 -2.13
C VAL A 167 -4.44 4.38 -3.04
N THR A 168 -5.37 4.71 -3.92
CA THR A 168 -5.23 5.76 -4.94
C THR A 168 -6.11 6.98 -4.69
N GLY A 169 -7.08 6.86 -3.82
CA GLY A 169 -8.00 7.95 -3.45
C GLY A 169 -9.15 8.19 -4.41
N GLY A 170 -9.26 7.42 -5.50
CA GLY A 170 -10.33 7.60 -6.48
C GLY A 170 -10.61 6.38 -7.34
N THR A 171 -11.84 6.32 -7.91
CA THR A 171 -12.40 5.18 -8.67
C THR A 171 -12.20 5.26 -10.19
N GLY A 172 -11.62 6.34 -10.69
CA GLY A 172 -11.56 6.58 -12.14
C GLY A 172 -10.51 5.73 -12.86
N ASN A 173 -10.92 4.80 -13.71
CA ASN A 173 -9.98 4.02 -14.54
C ASN A 173 -9.20 4.90 -15.53
N CYS A 174 -9.73 6.06 -15.91
CA CYS A 174 -9.12 7.01 -16.83
C CYS A 174 -8.71 8.30 -16.12
N ALA A 175 -8.03 8.15 -14.99
CA ALA A 175 -7.49 9.22 -14.16
C ALA A 175 -6.12 8.81 -13.61
N LEU A 176 -5.24 8.30 -14.49
CA LEU A 176 -3.96 7.69 -14.10
C LEU A 176 -3.06 8.66 -13.33
N SER A 177 -3.00 9.91 -13.75
CA SER A 177 -2.15 10.92 -13.10
C SER A 177 -2.67 11.28 -11.71
N ALA A 178 -3.99 11.44 -11.55
CA ALA A 178 -4.61 11.66 -10.24
C ALA A 178 -4.42 10.45 -9.31
N ALA A 179 -4.60 9.22 -9.83
CA ALA A 179 -4.35 7.99 -9.09
C ALA A 179 -2.87 7.86 -8.65
N LYS A 180 -1.92 8.30 -9.48
CA LYS A 180 -0.50 8.37 -9.11
C LYS A 180 -0.25 9.40 -7.99
N ALA A 181 -0.91 10.56 -8.05
CA ALA A 181 -0.80 11.57 -7.00
C ALA A 181 -1.31 11.01 -5.66
N GLY A 182 -2.49 10.39 -5.66
CA GLY A 182 -3.04 9.71 -4.49
C GLY A 182 -2.13 8.60 -3.96
N GLY A 183 -1.65 7.71 -4.83
CA GLY A 183 -0.73 6.64 -4.45
C GLY A 183 0.58 7.15 -3.83
N LYS A 184 1.13 8.26 -4.32
CA LYS A 184 2.32 8.90 -3.72
C LYS A 184 2.02 9.40 -2.31
N ALA A 185 0.92 10.13 -2.11
CA ALA A 185 0.52 10.62 -0.79
C ALA A 185 0.26 9.45 0.19
N PHE A 186 -0.33 8.35 -0.30
CA PHE A 186 -0.47 7.12 0.48
C PHE A 186 0.88 6.60 0.98
N VAL A 187 1.85 6.43 0.08
CA VAL A 187 3.18 5.91 0.43
C VAL A 187 3.92 6.85 1.38
N GLU A 188 3.81 8.15 1.19
CA GLU A 188 4.41 9.16 2.08
C GLU A 188 3.82 9.07 3.50
N ALA A 189 2.49 8.97 3.63
CA ALA A 189 1.82 8.81 4.91
C ALA A 189 2.20 7.49 5.60
N MET A 190 2.29 6.38 4.86
CA MET A 190 2.76 5.10 5.39
C MET A 190 4.22 5.18 5.86
N THR A 191 5.08 5.88 5.11
CA THR A 191 6.47 6.09 5.49
C THR A 191 6.59 6.93 6.76
N ALA A 192 5.80 8.00 6.88
CA ALA A 192 5.72 8.82 8.10
C ALA A 192 5.24 8.01 9.32
N ALA A 193 4.39 7.01 9.11
CA ALA A 193 3.98 6.04 10.12
C ALA A 193 5.02 4.94 10.40
N GLY A 194 6.21 4.99 9.78
CA GLY A 194 7.31 4.06 9.99
C GLY A 194 7.23 2.77 9.16
N TYR A 195 6.43 2.75 8.09
CA TYR A 195 6.38 1.63 7.15
C TYR A 195 7.15 1.98 5.87
N GLU A 196 8.40 1.59 5.84
CA GLU A 196 9.29 1.78 4.70
C GLU A 196 9.13 0.67 3.64
N GLY A 197 9.73 0.89 2.47
CA GLY A 197 9.78 -0.11 1.40
C GLY A 197 8.49 -0.25 0.60
N LEU A 198 7.60 0.74 0.66
CA LEU A 198 6.44 0.85 -0.19
C LEU A 198 6.75 1.80 -1.36
N ARG A 199 6.29 1.49 -2.56
CA ARG A 199 6.47 2.34 -3.74
C ARG A 199 5.27 2.27 -4.67
N VAL A 200 4.95 3.38 -5.30
CA VAL A 200 3.90 3.45 -6.31
C VAL A 200 4.39 2.86 -7.62
N GLU A 201 3.61 1.99 -8.21
CA GLU A 201 3.79 1.50 -9.58
C GLU A 201 2.52 1.73 -10.38
N SER A 202 2.66 1.85 -11.68
CA SER A 202 1.53 2.11 -12.58
C SER A 202 1.77 1.51 -13.95
N ARG A 203 0.69 1.19 -14.62
CA ARG A 203 0.66 0.70 -16.00
C ARG A 203 -0.44 1.43 -16.77
N ILE A 204 -0.14 1.83 -17.99
CA ILE A 204 -1.13 2.33 -18.96
C ILE A 204 -1.78 1.12 -19.60
N ASP A 205 -3.10 1.18 -19.81
CA ASP A 205 -3.86 0.18 -20.57
C ASP A 205 -3.62 0.28 -22.07
#